data_51dbd5b18f3f18ff06f9d95b2560326c
#
_entry.id   51dbd5b18f3f18ff06f9d95b2560326c
#
_cell.length_a   1.000
_cell.length_b   1.000
_cell.length_c   1.000
_cell.angle_alpha   90.00
_cell.angle_beta   90.00
_cell.angle_gamma   90.00
#
_symmetry.space_group_name_H-M   'P 1'
#
loop_
_entity.id
_entity.type
_entity.pdbx_description
1 polymer ?
#
loop_
_entity_poly.entity_id
_entity_poly.type
_entity_poly.pdbx_seq_one_letter_code
_entity_poly.pdbx_strand_id
1 'polypeptide(L)'
;MRSVSATTRHRIWKILSPILVGIGLMVLFFLMAGFASGACHCESPGAVFFPYSEIAWGAFDLQSIGSFLFILQYPVYALTIARARSSNWKALAFLILMALHVAAVMLALRVYQHG
;
A
#
# COMPACT_ATOMS: atom_id res chain seq x y z
N MET A 1 -33.75 4.75 -15.66
CA MET A 1 -32.30 4.68 -15.44
C MET A 1 -31.63 4.09 -16.67
N ARG A 2 -30.68 4.80 -17.26
CA ARG A 2 -29.99 4.28 -18.44
C ARG A 2 -29.03 3.19 -17.99
N SER A 3 -29.08 2.05 -18.67
CA SER A 3 -28.11 0.99 -18.45
C SER A 3 -26.73 1.45 -18.94
N VAL A 4 -25.70 1.21 -18.14
CA VAL A 4 -24.33 1.48 -18.54
C VAL A 4 -23.94 0.52 -19.65
N SER A 5 -23.29 0.99 -20.72
CA SER A 5 -22.85 0.13 -21.82
C SER A 5 -21.83 -0.90 -21.30
N ALA A 6 -21.75 -2.06 -21.96
CA ALA A 6 -20.80 -3.10 -21.60
C ALA A 6 -19.35 -2.60 -21.63
N THR A 7 -19.01 -1.73 -22.60
CA THR A 7 -17.69 -1.11 -22.71
C THR A 7 -17.38 -0.23 -21.49
N THR A 8 -18.35 0.59 -21.07
CA THR A 8 -18.19 1.47 -19.90
C THR A 8 -18.04 0.66 -18.63
N ARG A 9 -18.85 -0.40 -18.44
CA ARG A 9 -18.71 -1.32 -17.30
C ARG A 9 -17.34 -1.95 -17.27
N HIS A 10 -16.82 -2.38 -18.40
CA HIS A 10 -15.51 -3.01 -18.49
C HIS A 10 -14.39 -2.03 -18.09
N ARG A 11 -14.49 -0.77 -18.54
CA ARG A 11 -13.52 0.28 -18.17
C ARG A 11 -13.56 0.58 -16.69
N ILE A 12 -14.75 0.72 -16.12
CA ILE A 12 -14.93 0.96 -14.68
C ILE A 12 -14.35 -0.22 -13.88
N TRP A 13 -14.63 -1.45 -14.31
CA TRP A 13 -14.16 -2.64 -13.63
C TRP A 13 -12.65 -2.77 -13.69
N LYS A 14 -12.01 -2.38 -14.79
CA LYS A 14 -10.56 -2.38 -14.93
C LYS A 14 -9.87 -1.45 -13.91
N ILE A 15 -10.53 -0.38 -13.52
CA ILE A 15 -10.03 0.57 -12.52
C ILE A 15 -10.42 0.11 -11.12
N LEU A 16 -11.66 -0.30 -10.91
CA LEU A 16 -12.19 -0.69 -9.62
C LEU A 16 -11.58 -1.99 -9.09
N SER A 17 -11.39 -2.98 -9.95
CA SER A 17 -10.88 -4.29 -9.53
C SER A 17 -9.51 -4.20 -8.84
N PRO A 18 -8.49 -3.51 -9.40
CA PRO A 18 -7.21 -3.34 -8.70
C PRO A 18 -7.34 -2.56 -7.39
N ILE A 19 -8.20 -1.55 -7.36
CA ILE A 19 -8.42 -0.75 -6.15
C ILE A 19 -9.02 -1.62 -5.05
N LEU A 20 -10.01 -2.45 -5.38
CA LEU A 20 -10.62 -3.38 -4.42
C LEU A 20 -9.62 -4.41 -3.90
N VAL A 21 -8.77 -4.95 -4.77
CA VAL A 21 -7.69 -5.86 -4.38
C VAL A 21 -6.73 -5.15 -3.44
N GLY A 22 -6.34 -3.92 -3.76
CA GLY A 22 -5.46 -3.12 -2.91
C GLY A 22 -6.06 -2.85 -1.54
N ILE A 23 -7.35 -2.51 -1.47
CA ILE A 23 -8.06 -2.30 -0.20
C ILE A 23 -8.10 -3.60 0.61
N GLY A 24 -8.39 -4.74 -0.04
CA GLY A 24 -8.37 -6.05 0.62
C GLY A 24 -7.00 -6.38 1.20
N LEU A 25 -5.94 -6.13 0.44
CA LEU A 25 -4.56 -6.32 0.92
C LEU A 25 -4.25 -5.37 2.09
N MET A 26 -4.70 -4.13 2.01
CA MET A 26 -4.52 -3.16 3.10
C MET A 26 -5.15 -3.67 4.40
N VAL A 27 -6.39 -4.15 4.34
CA VAL A 27 -7.10 -4.69 5.51
C VAL A 27 -6.36 -5.92 6.04
N LEU A 28 -5.98 -6.84 5.15
CA LEU A 28 -5.27 -8.06 5.53
C LEU A 28 -3.95 -7.73 6.23
N PHE A 29 -3.14 -6.86 5.65
CA PHE A 29 -1.84 -6.51 6.21
C PHE A 29 -1.97 -5.67 7.47
N PHE A 30 -3.01 -4.85 7.58
CA PHE A 30 -3.32 -4.14 8.81
C PHE A 30 -3.60 -5.12 9.96
N LEU A 31 -4.43 -6.14 9.70
CA LEU A 31 -4.73 -7.16 10.70
C LEU A 31 -3.48 -7.97 11.06
N MET A 32 -2.67 -8.33 10.08
CA MET A 32 -1.41 -9.05 10.31
C MET A 32 -0.43 -8.22 11.13
N ALA A 33 -0.30 -6.93 10.81
CA ALA A 33 0.58 -6.02 11.55
C ALA A 33 0.10 -5.87 13.00
N GLY A 34 -1.21 -5.71 13.22
CA GLY A 34 -1.78 -5.62 14.55
C GLY A 34 -1.57 -6.89 15.35
N PHE A 35 -1.76 -8.04 14.72
CA PHE A 35 -1.55 -9.34 15.36
C PHE A 35 -0.07 -9.53 15.76
N ALA A 36 0.84 -9.23 14.83
CA ALA A 36 2.27 -9.35 15.08
C ALA A 36 2.74 -8.35 16.14
N SER A 37 2.24 -7.12 16.12
CA SER A 37 2.55 -6.11 17.13
C SER A 37 2.08 -6.54 18.51
N GLY A 38 0.89 -7.13 18.61
CA GLY A 38 0.40 -7.69 19.85
C GLY A 38 1.25 -8.83 20.38
N ALA A 39 1.71 -9.72 19.49
CA ALA A 39 2.53 -10.88 19.86
C ALA A 39 3.93 -10.48 20.32
N CYS A 40 4.56 -9.48 19.67
CA CYS A 40 5.91 -9.06 20.02
C CYS A 40 5.95 -7.85 20.98
N HIS A 41 4.82 -7.21 21.26
CA HIS A 41 4.73 -5.96 22.01
C HIS A 41 5.60 -4.86 21.41
N CYS A 42 5.60 -4.74 20.07
CA CYS A 42 6.46 -3.82 19.34
C CYS A 42 5.68 -3.18 18.18
N GLU A 43 6.23 -2.10 17.60
CA GLU A 43 5.62 -1.38 16.49
C GLU A 43 6.26 -1.71 15.14
N SER A 44 7.32 -2.53 15.13
CA SER A 44 8.05 -2.88 13.91
C SER A 44 7.20 -3.47 12.79
N PRO A 45 6.20 -4.36 13.07
CA PRO A 45 5.35 -4.87 12.00
C PRO A 45 4.60 -3.79 11.23
N GLY A 46 4.15 -2.73 11.89
CA GLY A 46 3.53 -1.59 11.21
C GLY A 46 4.49 -0.93 10.22
N ALA A 47 5.76 -0.76 10.62
CA ALA A 47 6.78 -0.20 9.73
C ALA A 47 7.05 -1.09 8.52
N VAL A 48 6.99 -2.42 8.67
CA VAL A 48 7.21 -3.35 7.55
C VAL A 48 6.06 -3.29 6.53
N PHE A 49 4.82 -3.26 7.00
CA PHE A 49 3.66 -3.28 6.11
C PHE A 49 3.26 -1.89 5.62
N PHE A 50 3.47 -0.86 6.40
CA PHE A 50 3.05 0.52 6.09
C PHE A 50 4.19 1.51 6.34
N PRO A 51 5.33 1.36 5.63
CA PRO A 51 6.51 2.18 5.93
C PRO A 51 6.31 3.67 5.64
N TYR A 52 5.54 4.02 4.62
CA TYR A 52 5.32 5.41 4.26
C TYR A 52 4.53 6.16 5.33
N SER A 53 3.50 5.51 5.88
CA SER A 53 2.72 6.06 6.98
C SER A 53 3.57 6.28 8.23
N GLU A 54 4.38 5.28 8.56
CA GLU A 54 5.24 5.33 9.73
C GLU A 54 6.31 6.41 9.61
N ILE A 55 6.87 6.62 8.43
CA ILE A 55 7.81 7.70 8.17
C ILE A 55 7.12 9.05 8.35
N ALA A 56 5.92 9.22 7.80
CA ALA A 56 5.17 10.47 7.92
C ALA A 56 4.81 10.77 9.38
N TRP A 57 4.34 9.78 10.12
CA TRP A 57 3.98 9.95 11.52
C TRP A 57 5.20 10.14 12.41
N GLY A 58 6.23 9.33 12.23
CA GLY A 58 7.37 9.28 13.14
C GLY A 58 8.42 10.33 12.86
N ALA A 59 8.76 10.59 11.58
CA ALA A 59 9.83 11.51 11.22
C ALA A 59 9.34 12.95 11.07
N PHE A 60 8.13 13.14 10.55
CA PHE A 60 7.61 14.46 10.17
C PHE A 60 6.41 14.90 10.98
N ASP A 61 5.88 14.05 11.85
CA ASP A 61 4.68 14.32 12.67
C ASP A 61 3.48 14.78 11.82
N LEU A 62 3.33 14.17 10.64
CA LEU A 62 2.27 14.49 9.68
C LEU A 62 1.15 13.46 9.77
N GLN A 63 0.27 13.59 10.75
CA GLN A 63 -0.79 12.60 11.00
C GLN A 63 -1.76 12.48 9.83
N SER A 64 -2.21 13.58 9.26
CA SER A 64 -3.16 13.55 8.15
C SER A 64 -2.55 12.90 6.92
N ILE A 65 -1.32 13.26 6.56
CA ILE A 65 -0.60 12.70 5.41
C ILE A 65 -0.30 11.22 5.66
N GLY A 66 0.11 10.85 6.88
CA GLY A 66 0.34 9.47 7.25
C GLY A 66 -0.90 8.61 7.11
N SER A 67 -2.05 9.12 7.52
CA SER A 67 -3.34 8.42 7.37
C SER A 67 -3.71 8.23 5.91
N PHE A 68 -3.53 9.25 5.06
CA PHE A 68 -3.73 9.11 3.61
C PHE A 68 -2.80 8.08 3.00
N LEU A 69 -1.53 8.09 3.34
CA LEU A 69 -0.56 7.11 2.85
C LEU A 69 -0.92 5.70 3.28
N PHE A 70 -1.37 5.54 4.51
CA PHE A 70 -1.83 4.26 5.04
C PHE A 70 -2.96 3.66 4.18
N ILE A 71 -3.96 4.49 3.87
CA ILE A 71 -5.14 4.06 3.11
C ILE A 71 -4.79 3.83 1.63
N LEU A 72 -3.95 4.69 1.04
CA LEU A 72 -3.70 4.70 -0.40
C LEU A 72 -2.58 3.76 -0.85
N GLN A 73 -1.70 3.33 0.04
CA GLN A 73 -0.48 2.59 -0.32
C GLN A 73 -0.77 1.38 -1.21
N TYR A 74 -1.56 0.44 -0.73
CA TYR A 74 -1.83 -0.81 -1.46
C TYR A 74 -2.76 -0.63 -2.65
N PRO A 75 -3.82 0.18 -2.59
CA PRO A 75 -4.60 0.50 -3.79
C PRO A 75 -3.76 1.13 -4.90
N VAL A 76 -2.84 2.04 -4.57
CA VAL A 76 -1.94 2.65 -5.55
C VAL A 76 -0.98 1.61 -6.15
N TYR A 77 -0.41 0.73 -5.32
CA TYR A 77 0.44 -0.36 -5.81
C TYR A 77 -0.32 -1.25 -6.81
N ALA A 78 -1.51 -1.70 -6.43
CA ALA A 78 -2.32 -2.58 -7.26
C ALA A 78 -2.70 -1.90 -8.58
N LEU A 79 -3.12 -0.65 -8.53
CA LEU A 79 -3.51 0.12 -9.71
C LEU A 79 -2.30 0.35 -10.65
N THR A 80 -1.14 0.69 -10.09
CA THR A 80 0.08 0.89 -10.87
C THR A 80 0.47 -0.37 -11.63
N ILE A 81 0.44 -1.52 -10.97
CA ILE A 81 0.77 -2.80 -11.60
C ILE A 81 -0.27 -3.16 -12.66
N ALA A 82 -1.55 -2.99 -12.35
CA ALA A 82 -2.63 -3.34 -13.27
C ALA A 82 -2.63 -2.50 -14.55
N ARG A 83 -2.17 -1.26 -14.49
CA ARG A 83 -2.14 -0.36 -15.64
C ARG A 83 -0.89 -0.51 -16.52
N ALA A 84 0.06 -1.34 -16.15
CA ALA A 84 1.22 -1.60 -16.98
C ALA A 84 0.80 -2.30 -18.28
N ARG A 85 1.49 -1.96 -19.38
CA ARG A 85 1.08 -2.38 -20.76
C ARG A 85 1.19 -3.87 -21.02
N SER A 86 2.20 -4.53 -20.46
CA SER A 86 2.48 -5.94 -20.74
C SER A 86 2.90 -6.66 -19.49
N SER A 87 3.00 -7.99 -19.56
CA SER A 87 3.49 -8.80 -18.44
C SER A 87 4.89 -8.40 -17.99
N ASN A 88 5.78 -8.06 -18.93
CA ASN A 88 7.13 -7.61 -18.59
C ASN A 88 7.11 -6.27 -17.85
N TRP A 89 6.25 -5.34 -18.28
CA TRP A 89 6.07 -4.06 -17.61
C TRP A 89 5.44 -4.22 -16.23
N LYS A 90 4.50 -5.17 -16.08
CA LYS A 90 3.90 -5.48 -14.77
C LYS A 90 4.96 -6.03 -13.81
N ALA A 91 5.82 -6.94 -14.28
CA ALA A 91 6.91 -7.48 -13.49
C ALA A 91 7.89 -6.38 -13.08
N LEU A 92 8.25 -5.49 -14.00
CA LEU A 92 9.15 -4.38 -13.74
C LEU A 92 8.53 -3.41 -12.71
N ALA A 93 7.25 -3.06 -12.88
CA ALA A 93 6.54 -2.19 -11.93
C ALA A 93 6.51 -2.82 -10.53
N PHE A 94 6.24 -4.12 -10.46
CA PHE A 94 6.24 -4.85 -9.19
C PHE A 94 7.63 -4.81 -8.53
N LEU A 95 8.69 -5.06 -9.29
CA LEU A 95 10.06 -5.03 -8.77
C LEU A 95 10.45 -3.64 -8.27
N ILE A 96 10.10 -2.59 -9.01
CA ILE A 96 10.37 -1.21 -8.60
C ILE A 96 9.61 -0.86 -7.32
N LEU A 97 8.32 -1.22 -7.25
CA LEU A 97 7.52 -0.98 -6.05
C LEU A 97 8.06 -1.74 -4.84
N MET A 98 8.51 -2.98 -5.03
CA MET A 98 9.11 -3.76 -3.95
C MET A 98 10.43 -3.17 -3.49
N ALA A 99 11.27 -2.70 -4.41
CA ALA A 99 12.52 -2.04 -4.05
C ALA A 99 12.27 -0.75 -3.26
N LEU A 100 11.30 0.05 -3.69
CA LEU A 100 10.90 1.27 -2.98
C LEU A 100 10.31 0.93 -1.60
N HIS A 101 9.50 -0.11 -1.53
CA HIS A 101 8.90 -0.57 -0.27
C HIS A 101 9.99 -1.00 0.72
N VAL A 102 10.94 -1.82 0.29
CA VAL A 102 12.04 -2.27 1.14
C VAL A 102 12.88 -1.10 1.62
N ALA A 103 13.21 -0.15 0.73
CA ALA A 103 13.95 1.05 1.11
C ALA A 103 13.18 1.86 2.15
N ALA A 104 11.87 2.02 1.97
CA ALA A 104 11.02 2.74 2.91
C ALA A 104 10.92 2.01 4.26
N VAL A 105 10.85 0.68 4.25
CA VAL A 105 10.86 -0.12 5.48
C VAL A 105 12.14 0.09 6.26
N MET A 106 13.29 0.05 5.57
CA MET A 106 14.58 0.28 6.23
C MET A 106 14.65 1.66 6.86
N LEU A 107 14.14 2.68 6.15
CA LEU A 107 14.09 4.04 6.68
C LEU A 107 13.16 4.15 7.89
N ALA A 108 11.97 3.55 7.80
CA ALA A 108 11.00 3.55 8.90
C ALA A 108 11.57 2.88 10.16
N LEU A 109 12.26 1.76 10.00
CA LEU A 109 12.89 1.07 11.12
C LEU A 109 13.99 1.91 11.76
N ARG A 110 14.76 2.68 10.97
CA ARG A 110 15.75 3.62 11.49
C ARG A 110 15.10 4.73 12.32
N VAL A 111 13.96 5.24 11.86
CA VAL A 111 13.21 6.25 12.61
C VAL A 111 12.82 5.72 13.99
N TYR A 112 12.36 4.46 14.05
CA TYR A 112 12.03 3.85 15.33
C TYR A 112 13.25 3.66 16.25
N GLN A 113 14.39 3.28 15.69
CA GLN A 113 15.60 3.06 16.48
C GLN A 113 16.15 4.35 17.09
N HIS A 114 15.94 5.48 16.42
CA HIS A 114 16.48 6.79 16.85
C HIS A 114 15.40 7.69 17.47
N GLY A 115 14.18 7.28 17.43
CA GLY A 115 13.06 7.99 18.04
C GLY A 115 12.72 7.42 19.39
#